data_f77a203a03b13d6f2a3f2d77ec0f614d
#
_entry.id   f77a203a03b13d6f2a3f2d77ec0f614d
#
_cell.length_a   1.000
_cell.length_b   1.000
_cell.length_c   1.000
_cell.angle_alpha   90.00
_cell.angle_beta   90.00
_cell.angle_gamma   90.00
#
_symmetry.space_group_name_H-M   'P 1'
#
loop_
_entity.id
_entity.type
_entity.pdbx_description
1 polymer ?
#
loop_
_entity_poly.entity_id
_entity_poly.type
_entity_poly.pdbx_seq_one_letter_code
_entity_poly.pdbx_strand_id
1 'polypeptide(L)'
;MSFQVKQIQGSKSDLKIIEIFNETTSAKIVLNQGASLQELTLNTIPLIQKLDPLKYQDTFASSILFPFVNRIKDGIYSFENNAYQTEINEVHRNNALHGYLYDKEFQVVNQILESHKATIVFEYIETKFTKGFPFTYKIQLVYEIQNDSLGLKVNVLNTSSKTFPFTIGWHPYFTSSDLYNSRLTFDSTKKVLFDDDLIPLGTEMFNESEIVIQNKKLDHCFFLNTNLVDFNTPTYKLELRSSSDNSFLQVYTPPKENVIALEPTTGISNSFNNKIGLRKLSPNQEFEIVWKLQITNHQ
;
A
#
# COMPACT_ATOMS: atom_id res chain seq x y z
N MET A 1 11.80 24.80 11.05
CA MET A 1 10.43 25.27 11.47
C MET A 1 9.57 24.08 11.86
N SER A 2 8.51 24.32 12.68
CA SER A 2 7.54 23.28 13.05
C SER A 2 6.67 22.87 11.85
N PHE A 3 6.15 21.65 11.88
CA PHE A 3 5.17 21.19 10.90
C PHE A 3 3.89 22.01 10.93
N GLN A 4 3.28 22.17 9.78
CA GLN A 4 1.98 22.81 9.58
C GLN A 4 1.06 21.86 8.82
N VAL A 5 -0.25 22.04 8.98
CA VAL A 5 -1.28 21.28 8.27
C VAL A 5 -2.26 22.27 7.65
N LYS A 6 -2.64 22.04 6.41
CA LYS A 6 -3.73 22.75 5.76
C LYS A 6 -4.62 21.79 4.97
N GLN A 7 -5.90 22.11 4.92
CA GLN A 7 -6.84 21.45 4.04
C GLN A 7 -6.92 22.21 2.73
N ILE A 8 -6.82 21.50 1.61
CA ILE A 8 -6.90 22.04 0.27
C ILE A 8 -8.06 21.36 -0.44
N GLN A 9 -8.90 22.16 -1.08
CA GLN A 9 -9.87 21.64 -2.04
C GLN A 9 -9.28 21.77 -3.44
N GLY A 10 -9.21 20.66 -4.17
CA GLY A 10 -8.64 20.65 -5.52
C GLY A 10 -9.42 21.58 -6.45
N SER A 11 -8.75 22.53 -7.10
CA SER A 11 -9.39 23.57 -7.93
C SER A 11 -10.06 23.05 -9.22
N LYS A 12 -9.82 21.77 -9.60
CA LYS A 12 -10.37 21.12 -10.80
C LYS A 12 -10.93 19.72 -10.52
N SER A 13 -11.00 19.31 -9.26
CA SER A 13 -11.45 17.99 -8.86
C SER A 13 -12.12 18.09 -7.48
N ASP A 14 -13.09 17.21 -7.21
CA ASP A 14 -13.71 17.08 -5.89
C ASP A 14 -12.77 16.47 -4.84
N LEU A 15 -11.44 16.50 -5.07
CA LEU A 15 -10.45 15.94 -4.17
C LEU A 15 -10.34 16.76 -2.90
N LYS A 16 -10.45 16.08 -1.77
CA LYS A 16 -10.25 16.62 -0.42
C LYS A 16 -8.85 16.26 0.04
N ILE A 17 -7.95 17.23 0.12
CA ILE A 17 -6.53 16.99 0.36
C ILE A 17 -6.14 17.59 1.71
N ILE A 18 -5.41 16.81 2.50
CA ILE A 18 -4.65 17.29 3.65
C ILE A 18 -3.19 17.40 3.22
N GLU A 19 -2.63 18.60 3.31
CA GLU A 19 -1.20 18.83 3.12
C GLU A 19 -0.55 19.09 4.49
N ILE A 20 0.51 18.33 4.77
CA ILE A 20 1.34 18.40 5.97
C ILE A 20 2.71 18.84 5.50
N PHE A 21 3.28 19.88 6.05
CA PHE A 21 4.54 20.42 5.53
C PHE A 21 5.36 21.21 6.56
N ASN A 22 6.65 21.31 6.29
CA ASN A 22 7.59 22.28 6.86
C ASN A 22 8.53 22.78 5.74
N GLU A 23 9.70 23.32 6.06
CA GLU A 23 10.64 23.86 5.06
C GLU A 23 11.22 22.81 4.11
N THR A 24 11.42 21.58 4.57
CA THR A 24 12.14 20.53 3.83
C THR A 24 11.29 19.29 3.54
N THR A 25 10.09 19.22 4.11
CA THR A 25 9.26 18.02 4.09
C THR A 25 7.83 18.40 3.74
N SER A 26 7.20 17.61 2.88
CA SER A 26 5.77 17.76 2.58
C SER A 26 5.13 16.42 2.26
N ALA A 27 3.86 16.28 2.64
CA ALA A 27 3.03 15.13 2.31
C ALA A 27 1.62 15.59 1.93
N LYS A 28 1.05 15.00 0.87
CA LYS A 28 -0.34 15.25 0.48
C LYS A 28 -1.13 13.94 0.52
N ILE A 29 -2.18 13.94 1.32
CA ILE A 29 -3.05 12.81 1.57
C ILE A 29 -4.44 13.15 1.06
N VAL A 30 -5.03 12.29 0.22
CA VAL A 30 -6.32 12.51 -0.42
C VAL A 30 -7.39 11.73 0.32
N LEU A 31 -8.24 12.43 1.07
CA LEU A 31 -9.23 11.85 1.98
C LEU A 31 -10.25 10.95 1.27
N ASN A 32 -10.79 11.40 0.16
CA ASN A 32 -11.81 10.69 -0.63
C ASN A 32 -11.22 9.76 -1.71
N GLN A 33 -9.95 9.39 -1.53
CA GLN A 33 -9.26 8.32 -2.24
C GLN A 33 -8.56 7.40 -1.23
N GLY A 34 -9.29 6.92 -0.22
CA GLY A 34 -8.77 5.99 0.77
C GLY A 34 -7.73 6.60 1.72
N ALA A 35 -7.72 7.91 1.92
CA ALA A 35 -6.65 8.65 2.60
C ALA A 35 -5.25 8.27 2.08
N SER A 36 -5.13 8.09 0.77
CA SER A 36 -3.90 7.70 0.09
C SER A 36 -2.87 8.83 0.05
N LEU A 37 -1.60 8.49 0.25
CA LEU A 37 -0.46 9.40 0.22
C LEU A 37 -0.02 9.64 -1.23
N GLN A 38 -0.51 10.70 -1.87
CA GLN A 38 -0.27 10.96 -3.29
C GLN A 38 1.04 11.69 -3.60
N GLU A 39 1.57 12.44 -2.64
CA GLU A 39 2.86 13.11 -2.77
C GLU A 39 3.60 13.03 -1.42
N LEU A 40 4.90 12.78 -1.48
CA LEU A 40 5.79 12.77 -0.31
C LEU A 40 7.15 13.32 -0.71
N THR A 41 7.58 14.36 0.00
CA THR A 41 8.93 14.89 -0.03
C THR A 41 9.51 14.77 1.38
N LEU A 42 10.64 14.11 1.54
CA LEU A 42 11.39 14.05 2.80
C LEU A 42 12.75 14.68 2.59
N ASN A 43 13.15 15.58 3.49
CA ASN A 43 14.45 16.25 3.45
C ASN A 43 14.79 16.81 2.04
N THR A 44 13.83 17.51 1.42
CA THR A 44 13.88 18.07 0.06
C THR A 44 13.88 17.05 -1.10
N ILE A 45 13.89 15.75 -0.82
CA ILE A 45 13.88 14.69 -1.83
C ILE A 45 12.44 14.25 -2.12
N PRO A 46 11.94 14.37 -3.35
CA PRO A 46 10.64 13.87 -3.73
C PRO A 46 10.67 12.35 -3.88
N LEU A 47 9.96 11.64 -3.01
CA LEU A 47 9.89 10.18 -2.99
C LEU A 47 8.67 9.62 -3.70
N ILE A 48 7.52 10.26 -3.49
CA ILE A 48 6.24 9.90 -4.10
C ILE A 48 5.71 11.12 -4.82
N GLN A 49 5.32 10.97 -6.07
CA GLN A 49 4.79 12.03 -6.91
C GLN A 49 3.53 11.57 -7.63
N LYS A 50 2.71 12.50 -8.08
CA LYS A 50 1.56 12.19 -8.93
C LYS A 50 1.97 11.40 -10.16
N LEU A 51 1.18 10.40 -10.49
CA LEU A 51 1.46 9.52 -11.62
C LEU A 51 0.89 10.02 -12.96
N ASP A 52 0.49 11.29 -13.05
CA ASP A 52 -0.02 11.83 -14.32
C ASP A 52 0.86 11.42 -15.53
N PRO A 53 0.27 11.01 -16.64
CA PRO A 53 -1.16 11.00 -16.99
C PRO A 53 -1.94 9.75 -16.54
N LEU A 54 -1.33 8.83 -15.78
CA LEU A 54 -1.98 7.64 -15.27
C LEU A 54 -3.03 8.02 -14.22
N LYS A 55 -4.21 7.43 -14.30
CA LYS A 55 -5.31 7.74 -13.39
C LYS A 55 -5.18 6.95 -12.09
N TYR A 56 -5.65 7.54 -11.00
CA TYR A 56 -5.67 6.89 -9.69
C TYR A 56 -6.44 5.55 -9.69
N GLN A 57 -7.59 5.49 -10.38
CA GLN A 57 -8.41 4.29 -10.47
C GLN A 57 -7.71 3.11 -11.19
N ASP A 58 -6.69 3.42 -12.00
CA ASP A 58 -5.93 2.42 -12.74
C ASP A 58 -4.64 2.04 -12.01
N THR A 59 -4.15 2.91 -11.11
CA THR A 59 -2.88 2.74 -10.42
C THR A 59 -3.02 2.38 -8.94
N PHE A 60 -4.14 2.71 -8.31
CA PHE A 60 -4.35 2.59 -6.86
C PHE A 60 -3.22 3.22 -6.04
N ALA A 61 -2.64 4.30 -6.55
CA ALA A 61 -1.41 4.90 -6.01
C ALA A 61 -1.50 5.18 -4.51
N SER A 62 -0.60 4.57 -3.74
CA SER A 62 -0.51 4.65 -2.29
C SER A 62 -1.78 4.24 -1.51
N SER A 63 -2.69 3.50 -2.13
CA SER A 63 -3.87 2.97 -1.46
C SER A 63 -3.50 1.93 -0.41
N ILE A 64 -4.31 1.85 0.64
CA ILE A 64 -4.34 0.69 1.53
C ILE A 64 -5.23 -0.37 0.89
N LEU A 65 -4.65 -1.51 0.63
CA LEU A 65 -5.30 -2.66 -0.01
C LEU A 65 -5.98 -3.49 1.07
N PHE A 66 -7.28 -3.36 1.23
CA PHE A 66 -8.08 -4.08 2.23
C PHE A 66 -9.52 -4.24 1.72
N PRO A 67 -10.18 -5.38 1.98
CA PRO A 67 -9.78 -6.52 2.81
C PRO A 67 -8.90 -7.54 2.09
N PHE A 68 -8.54 -7.33 0.84
CA PHE A 68 -7.62 -8.20 0.12
C PHE A 68 -6.63 -7.40 -0.71
N VAL A 69 -5.42 -7.94 -0.79
CA VAL A 69 -4.36 -7.43 -1.66
C VAL A 69 -4.46 -8.11 -3.02
N ASN A 70 -4.03 -7.41 -4.06
CA ASN A 70 -3.96 -7.96 -5.40
C ASN A 70 -5.32 -8.56 -5.81
N ARG A 71 -5.41 -9.77 -6.35
CA ARG A 71 -6.60 -10.32 -7.01
C ARG A 71 -7.37 -11.35 -6.20
N ILE A 72 -8.67 -11.46 -6.48
CA ILE A 72 -9.49 -12.65 -6.22
C ILE A 72 -10.00 -13.12 -7.58
N LYS A 73 -9.61 -14.34 -7.97
CA LYS A 73 -9.99 -14.95 -9.25
C LYS A 73 -11.51 -15.02 -9.38
N ASP A 74 -12.04 -14.56 -10.52
CA ASP A 74 -13.46 -14.48 -10.82
C ASP A 74 -14.29 -13.72 -9.77
N GLY A 75 -13.62 -13.01 -8.83
CA GLY A 75 -14.22 -12.39 -7.66
C GLY A 75 -14.88 -13.39 -6.70
N ILE A 76 -14.59 -14.69 -6.80
CA ILE A 76 -15.25 -15.75 -6.02
C ILE A 76 -14.28 -16.26 -4.94
N TYR A 77 -14.80 -16.41 -3.72
CA TYR A 77 -14.09 -17.08 -2.65
C TYR A 77 -15.04 -17.78 -1.68
N SER A 78 -14.49 -18.72 -0.90
CA SER A 78 -15.23 -19.39 0.17
C SER A 78 -14.56 -19.15 1.53
N PHE A 79 -15.41 -18.85 2.52
CA PHE A 79 -14.97 -18.67 3.91
C PHE A 79 -16.05 -19.18 4.87
N GLU A 80 -15.67 -20.03 5.85
CA GLU A 80 -16.57 -20.63 6.85
C GLU A 80 -17.84 -21.23 6.23
N ASN A 81 -17.66 -22.09 5.21
CA ASN A 81 -18.73 -22.79 4.48
C ASN A 81 -19.71 -21.87 3.70
N ASN A 82 -19.41 -20.58 3.57
CA ASN A 82 -20.17 -19.66 2.74
C ASN A 82 -19.36 -19.30 1.50
N ALA A 83 -20.06 -19.24 0.36
CA ALA A 83 -19.51 -18.71 -0.88
C ALA A 83 -19.83 -17.22 -1.01
N TYR A 84 -18.87 -16.45 -1.49
CA TYR A 84 -18.99 -15.00 -1.67
C TYR A 84 -18.61 -14.62 -3.09
N GLN A 85 -19.33 -13.66 -3.66
CA GLN A 85 -19.06 -13.07 -4.96
C GLN A 85 -18.84 -11.58 -4.80
N THR A 86 -17.59 -11.13 -4.99
CA THR A 86 -17.21 -9.72 -5.00
C THR A 86 -17.55 -9.05 -6.34
N GLU A 87 -17.48 -7.74 -6.38
CA GLU A 87 -17.55 -7.00 -7.63
C GLU A 87 -16.26 -7.20 -8.45
N ILE A 88 -16.41 -7.33 -9.76
CA ILE A 88 -15.30 -7.41 -10.72
C ILE A 88 -14.95 -5.99 -11.15
N ASN A 89 -13.75 -5.53 -10.80
CA ASN A 89 -13.23 -4.22 -11.19
C ASN A 89 -12.02 -4.31 -12.14
N GLU A 90 -11.43 -5.50 -12.32
CA GLU A 90 -10.47 -5.80 -13.37
C GLU A 90 -11.16 -6.61 -14.48
N VAL A 91 -11.99 -5.94 -15.27
CA VAL A 91 -12.92 -6.58 -16.21
C VAL A 91 -12.22 -7.45 -17.26
N HIS A 92 -11.08 -7.01 -17.79
CA HIS A 92 -10.36 -7.71 -18.86
C HIS A 92 -9.74 -9.05 -18.43
N ARG A 93 -9.55 -9.28 -17.11
CA ARG A 93 -9.11 -10.55 -16.51
C ARG A 93 -10.18 -11.22 -15.66
N ASN A 94 -11.37 -10.65 -15.60
CA ASN A 94 -12.47 -11.12 -14.77
C ASN A 94 -12.12 -11.31 -13.29
N ASN A 95 -11.30 -10.41 -12.73
CA ASN A 95 -10.88 -10.48 -11.32
C ASN A 95 -11.46 -9.33 -10.49
N ALA A 96 -11.61 -9.54 -9.19
CA ALA A 96 -11.68 -8.46 -8.23
C ALA A 96 -10.25 -8.06 -7.84
N LEU A 97 -9.97 -6.76 -7.71
CA LEU A 97 -8.63 -6.20 -7.53
C LEU A 97 -8.59 -5.19 -6.37
N HIS A 98 -7.59 -5.34 -5.47
CA HIS A 98 -7.15 -4.37 -4.46
C HIS A 98 -8.14 -3.95 -3.37
N GLY A 99 -9.19 -4.74 -3.13
CA GLY A 99 -10.13 -4.48 -2.04
C GLY A 99 -11.07 -3.29 -2.28
N TYR A 100 -11.45 -2.60 -1.20
CA TYR A 100 -12.54 -1.61 -1.25
C TYR A 100 -12.21 -0.26 -0.62
N LEU A 101 -10.99 -0.06 -0.09
CA LEU A 101 -10.68 1.20 0.62
C LEU A 101 -10.26 2.34 -0.31
N TYR A 102 -9.81 2.04 -1.51
CA TYR A 102 -9.22 3.02 -2.43
C TYR A 102 -10.16 4.17 -2.82
N ASP A 103 -11.48 3.98 -2.74
CA ASP A 103 -12.52 4.96 -3.07
C ASP A 103 -13.30 5.49 -1.84
N LYS A 104 -12.90 5.10 -0.63
CA LYS A 104 -13.59 5.52 0.60
C LYS A 104 -13.10 6.88 1.07
N GLU A 105 -14.03 7.67 1.61
CA GLU A 105 -13.71 8.95 2.22
C GLU A 105 -13.40 8.77 3.70
N PHE A 106 -12.16 9.08 4.08
CA PHE A 106 -11.70 9.12 5.45
C PHE A 106 -11.91 10.48 6.09
N GLN A 107 -12.06 10.50 7.41
CA GLN A 107 -12.15 11.71 8.22
C GLN A 107 -10.86 11.90 9.02
N VAL A 108 -10.41 13.13 9.20
CA VAL A 108 -9.35 13.45 10.16
C VAL A 108 -9.96 13.42 11.56
N VAL A 109 -9.47 12.53 12.43
CA VAL A 109 -9.98 12.36 13.80
C VAL A 109 -9.02 12.87 14.86
N ASN A 110 -7.72 12.98 14.53
CA ASN A 110 -6.72 13.58 15.43
C ASN A 110 -5.55 14.16 14.63
N GLN A 111 -4.91 15.19 15.19
CA GLN A 111 -3.64 15.73 14.70
C GLN A 111 -2.79 16.24 15.84
N ILE A 112 -1.51 15.91 15.82
CA ILE A 112 -0.50 16.37 16.77
C ILE A 112 0.68 16.91 15.98
N LEU A 113 1.00 18.18 16.18
CA LEU A 113 2.11 18.85 15.50
C LEU A 113 3.19 19.23 16.53
N GLU A 114 4.34 18.63 16.37
CA GLU A 114 5.54 18.88 17.18
C GLU A 114 6.60 19.58 16.34
N SER A 115 7.66 20.04 16.94
CA SER A 115 8.76 20.73 16.23
C SER A 115 9.44 19.85 15.17
N HIS A 116 9.48 18.53 15.40
CA HIS A 116 10.23 17.57 14.57
C HIS A 116 9.35 16.46 13.97
N LYS A 117 8.07 16.41 14.34
CA LYS A 117 7.16 15.36 13.90
C LYS A 117 5.73 15.88 13.74
N ALA A 118 5.06 15.42 12.72
CA ALA A 118 3.60 15.57 12.56
C ALA A 118 2.94 14.18 12.62
N THR A 119 1.89 14.05 13.43
CA THR A 119 1.07 12.84 13.51
C THR A 119 -0.36 13.20 13.15
N ILE A 120 -0.91 12.55 12.11
CA ILE A 120 -2.30 12.74 11.68
C ILE A 120 -2.99 11.38 11.67
N VAL A 121 -4.18 11.33 12.25
CA VAL A 121 -5.02 10.12 12.31
C VAL A 121 -6.23 10.29 11.42
N PHE A 122 -6.37 9.40 10.45
CA PHE A 122 -7.53 9.29 9.58
C PHE A 122 -8.34 8.07 9.96
N GLU A 123 -9.66 8.16 9.88
CA GLU A 123 -10.58 7.07 10.22
C GLU A 123 -11.64 6.89 9.15
N TYR A 124 -11.95 5.63 8.86
CA TYR A 124 -13.11 5.21 8.09
C TYR A 124 -13.86 4.11 8.84
N ILE A 125 -15.18 4.18 8.83
CA ILE A 125 -16.05 3.19 9.44
C ILE A 125 -17.00 2.63 8.36
N GLU A 126 -16.84 1.34 8.05
CA GLU A 126 -17.78 0.63 7.19
C GLU A 126 -18.97 0.14 8.03
N THR A 127 -20.11 0.75 7.81
CA THR A 127 -21.37 0.43 8.52
C THR A 127 -22.35 -0.36 7.69
N LYS A 128 -22.07 -0.52 6.37
CA LYS A 128 -22.93 -1.22 5.42
C LYS A 128 -22.25 -2.49 4.93
N PHE A 129 -23.04 -3.42 4.47
CA PHE A 129 -22.52 -4.63 3.87
C PHE A 129 -22.11 -4.35 2.42
N THR A 130 -20.83 -4.55 2.13
CA THR A 130 -20.32 -4.52 0.75
C THR A 130 -20.59 -5.87 0.08
N LYS A 131 -21.00 -5.84 -1.18
CA LYS A 131 -21.23 -7.05 -1.97
C LYS A 131 -19.97 -7.93 -1.97
N GLY A 132 -20.14 -9.19 -1.58
CA GLY A 132 -19.03 -10.15 -1.47
C GLY A 132 -18.15 -10.01 -0.23
N PHE A 133 -18.37 -8.98 0.62
CA PHE A 133 -17.70 -8.85 1.93
C PHE A 133 -18.68 -8.24 2.95
N PRO A 134 -19.65 -9.04 3.42
CA PRO A 134 -20.75 -8.55 4.27
C PRO A 134 -20.33 -8.41 5.74
N PHE A 135 -19.26 -7.68 5.99
CA PHE A 135 -18.72 -7.43 7.32
C PHE A 135 -18.50 -5.94 7.55
N THR A 136 -18.77 -5.49 8.76
CA THR A 136 -18.51 -4.12 9.19
C THR A 136 -17.16 -4.04 9.90
N TYR A 137 -16.46 -2.92 9.74
CA TYR A 137 -15.16 -2.70 10.34
C TYR A 137 -14.88 -1.21 10.51
N LYS A 138 -13.94 -0.91 11.39
CA LYS A 138 -13.34 0.39 11.52
C LYS A 138 -11.87 0.28 11.13
N ILE A 139 -11.37 1.25 10.38
CA ILE A 139 -9.96 1.33 10.03
C ILE A 139 -9.42 2.72 10.34
N GLN A 140 -8.24 2.76 10.97
CA GLN A 140 -7.51 3.99 11.22
C GLN A 140 -6.15 3.93 10.54
N LEU A 141 -5.79 5.03 9.88
CA LEU A 141 -4.47 5.25 9.31
C LEU A 141 -3.78 6.35 10.10
N VAL A 142 -2.64 6.02 10.72
CA VAL A 142 -1.83 6.98 11.47
C VAL A 142 -0.57 7.26 10.67
N TYR A 143 -0.47 8.46 10.11
CA TYR A 143 0.73 8.95 9.44
C TYR A 143 1.58 9.72 10.44
N GLU A 144 2.80 9.26 10.67
CA GLU A 144 3.83 9.94 11.44
C GLU A 144 4.91 10.41 10.48
N ILE A 145 5.09 11.72 10.33
CA ILE A 145 6.00 12.33 9.35
C ILE A 145 7.09 13.09 10.09
N GLN A 146 8.32 12.79 9.75
CA GLN A 146 9.53 13.50 10.18
C GLN A 146 10.31 13.96 8.94
N ASN A 147 11.41 14.70 9.14
CA ASN A 147 12.14 15.24 7.98
C ASN A 147 12.73 14.15 7.07
N ASP A 148 13.15 13.03 7.62
CA ASP A 148 13.83 11.95 6.92
C ASP A 148 13.08 10.62 6.94
N SER A 149 11.88 10.60 7.52
CA SER A 149 11.13 9.36 7.70
C SER A 149 9.61 9.54 7.69
N LEU A 150 8.92 8.46 7.35
CA LEU A 150 7.46 8.34 7.45
C LEU A 150 7.11 7.00 8.08
N GLY A 151 6.26 7.02 9.10
CA GLY A 151 5.55 5.86 9.63
C GLY A 151 4.10 5.86 9.16
N LEU A 152 3.63 4.74 8.64
CA LEU A 152 2.22 4.50 8.37
C LEU A 152 1.76 3.30 9.19
N LYS A 153 0.99 3.58 10.25
CA LYS A 153 0.35 2.55 11.05
C LYS A 153 -1.10 2.39 10.62
N VAL A 154 -1.53 1.16 10.43
CA VAL A 154 -2.91 0.80 10.09
C VAL A 154 -3.48 -0.06 11.18
N ASN A 155 -4.60 0.37 11.77
CA ASN A 155 -5.38 -0.38 12.74
C ASN A 155 -6.71 -0.78 12.11
N VAL A 156 -7.07 -2.06 12.19
CA VAL A 156 -8.34 -2.60 11.71
C VAL A 156 -9.07 -3.23 12.89
N LEU A 157 -10.27 -2.74 13.20
CA LEU A 157 -11.17 -3.32 14.21
C LEU A 157 -12.34 -4.02 13.51
N ASN A 158 -12.58 -5.26 13.82
CA ASN A 158 -13.79 -5.96 13.40
C ASN A 158 -14.99 -5.51 14.24
N THR A 159 -15.91 -4.75 13.66
CA THR A 159 -17.15 -4.30 14.32
C THR A 159 -18.35 -5.18 13.97
N SER A 160 -18.17 -6.22 13.15
CA SER A 160 -19.23 -7.18 12.84
C SER A 160 -19.37 -8.25 13.93
N SER A 161 -20.49 -8.96 13.93
CA SER A 161 -20.74 -10.09 14.82
C SER A 161 -20.10 -11.41 14.37
N LYS A 162 -19.37 -11.40 13.22
CA LYS A 162 -18.75 -12.59 12.63
C LYS A 162 -17.27 -12.36 12.38
N THR A 163 -16.49 -13.43 12.42
CA THR A 163 -15.11 -13.43 11.94
C THR A 163 -15.08 -13.17 10.44
N PHE A 164 -14.12 -12.40 9.96
CA PHE A 164 -13.89 -12.23 8.53
C PHE A 164 -12.44 -12.54 8.11
N PRO A 165 -12.24 -13.00 6.87
CA PRO A 165 -10.91 -13.17 6.30
C PRO A 165 -10.36 -11.84 5.80
N PHE A 166 -9.04 -11.64 5.86
CA PHE A 166 -8.44 -10.47 5.23
C PHE A 166 -6.95 -10.69 4.90
N THR A 167 -6.47 -9.89 3.98
CA THR A 167 -5.07 -9.53 3.80
C THR A 167 -4.99 -8.02 3.66
N ILE A 168 -3.84 -7.44 3.98
CA ILE A 168 -3.64 -6.00 3.91
C ILE A 168 -2.30 -5.66 3.25
N GLY A 169 -2.26 -4.56 2.53
CA GLY A 169 -1.06 -4.05 1.88
C GLY A 169 -1.12 -2.55 1.67
N TRP A 170 0.00 -1.99 1.28
CA TRP A 170 0.15 -0.59 0.87
C TRP A 170 0.78 -0.54 -0.52
N HIS A 171 0.30 0.36 -1.40
CA HIS A 171 0.68 0.40 -2.82
C HIS A 171 1.45 1.68 -3.21
N PRO A 172 2.56 2.05 -2.51
CA PRO A 172 3.31 3.26 -2.82
C PRO A 172 4.10 3.12 -4.10
N TYR A 173 4.19 4.22 -4.84
CA TYR A 173 5.03 4.37 -6.02
C TYR A 173 6.17 5.33 -5.70
N PHE A 174 7.39 4.84 -5.76
CA PHE A 174 8.58 5.63 -5.49
C PHE A 174 9.21 6.12 -6.79
N THR A 175 9.76 7.34 -6.75
CA THR A 175 10.44 7.95 -7.89
C THR A 175 11.95 7.81 -7.77
N SER A 176 12.65 7.72 -8.89
CA SER A 176 14.11 7.83 -8.98
C SER A 176 14.48 8.88 -10.01
N SER A 177 15.59 9.55 -9.85
CA SER A 177 16.16 10.41 -10.90
C SER A 177 16.64 9.60 -12.11
N ASP A 178 16.96 8.33 -11.90
CA ASP A 178 17.39 7.36 -12.92
C ASP A 178 17.05 5.94 -12.44
N LEU A 179 15.86 5.46 -12.81
CA LEU A 179 15.41 4.13 -12.43
C LEU A 179 16.23 3.02 -13.07
N TYR A 180 16.78 3.26 -14.26
CA TYR A 180 17.62 2.28 -14.96
C TYR A 180 18.84 1.87 -14.12
N ASN A 181 19.48 2.82 -13.45
CA ASN A 181 20.64 2.60 -12.57
C ASN A 181 20.27 2.35 -11.12
N SER A 182 18.99 2.27 -10.81
CA SER A 182 18.50 1.99 -9.44
C SER A 182 18.47 0.50 -9.14
N ARG A 183 18.48 0.15 -7.84
CA ARG A 183 18.61 -1.23 -7.38
C ARG A 183 17.67 -1.50 -6.21
N LEU A 184 17.17 -2.73 -6.16
CA LEU A 184 16.43 -3.26 -5.01
C LEU A 184 17.26 -4.34 -4.33
N THR A 185 17.36 -4.26 -3.02
CA THR A 185 17.98 -5.28 -2.18
C THR A 185 17.00 -5.71 -1.09
N PHE A 186 16.74 -7.00 -1.01
CA PHE A 186 15.89 -7.62 0.01
C PHE A 186 16.23 -9.10 0.13
N ASP A 187 15.93 -9.70 1.28
CA ASP A 187 16.17 -11.13 1.50
C ASP A 187 14.92 -11.92 1.11
N SER A 188 15.05 -12.74 0.06
CA SER A 188 14.00 -13.64 -0.42
C SER A 188 14.64 -14.85 -1.08
N THR A 189 14.03 -16.01 -0.90
CA THR A 189 14.43 -17.26 -1.58
C THR A 189 13.38 -17.77 -2.56
N LYS A 190 12.22 -17.09 -2.63
CA LYS A 190 11.10 -17.53 -3.46
C LYS A 190 10.35 -16.35 -4.05
N LYS A 191 9.90 -16.50 -5.28
CA LYS A 191 8.90 -15.60 -5.90
C LYS A 191 7.70 -16.40 -6.42
N VAL A 192 6.58 -15.72 -6.59
CA VAL A 192 5.34 -16.29 -7.10
C VAL A 192 5.45 -16.48 -8.62
N LEU A 193 4.99 -17.64 -9.11
CA LEU A 193 4.70 -17.86 -10.52
C LEU A 193 3.23 -17.55 -10.78
N PHE A 194 2.95 -16.77 -11.81
CA PHE A 194 1.61 -16.36 -12.19
C PHE A 194 1.20 -16.95 -13.55
N ASP A 195 -0.10 -17.16 -13.74
CA ASP A 195 -0.69 -17.33 -15.06
C ASP A 195 -0.88 -15.98 -15.79
N ASP A 196 -1.46 -16.00 -17.00
CA ASP A 196 -1.71 -14.81 -17.81
C ASP A 196 -2.73 -13.84 -17.17
N ASP A 197 -3.56 -14.32 -16.23
CA ASP A 197 -4.51 -13.52 -15.46
C ASP A 197 -3.92 -13.02 -14.13
N LEU A 198 -2.61 -13.22 -13.91
CA LEU A 198 -1.87 -12.86 -12.69
C LEU A 198 -2.42 -13.57 -11.44
N ILE A 199 -2.88 -14.80 -11.61
CA ILE A 199 -3.28 -15.69 -10.53
C ILE A 199 -2.12 -16.66 -10.23
N PRO A 200 -1.76 -16.89 -8.95
CA PRO A 200 -0.67 -17.77 -8.58
C PRO A 200 -0.87 -19.21 -9.03
N LEU A 201 0.11 -19.74 -9.77
CA LEU A 201 0.23 -21.16 -10.13
C LEU A 201 1.12 -21.95 -9.15
N GLY A 202 2.04 -21.27 -8.49
CA GLY A 202 3.03 -21.86 -7.60
C GLY A 202 4.12 -20.87 -7.25
N THR A 203 5.28 -21.40 -6.89
CA THR A 203 6.46 -20.60 -6.58
C THR A 203 7.68 -21.14 -7.29
N GLU A 204 8.65 -20.28 -7.59
CA GLU A 204 9.97 -20.66 -8.04
C GLU A 204 11.06 -20.11 -7.12
N MET A 205 12.24 -20.72 -7.16
CA MET A 205 13.40 -20.25 -6.39
C MET A 205 13.87 -18.89 -6.92
N PHE A 206 14.21 -18.03 -5.99
CA PHE A 206 14.82 -16.73 -6.26
C PHE A 206 16.15 -16.67 -5.49
N ASN A 207 17.25 -16.51 -6.21
CA ASN A 207 18.60 -16.59 -5.64
C ASN A 207 19.43 -15.31 -5.87
N GLU A 208 18.77 -14.20 -6.32
CA GLU A 208 19.44 -12.93 -6.51
C GLU A 208 19.44 -12.17 -5.16
N SER A 209 20.59 -11.64 -4.77
CA SER A 209 20.70 -10.75 -3.58
C SER A 209 20.34 -9.31 -3.89
N GLU A 210 20.30 -8.96 -5.17
CA GLU A 210 20.03 -7.60 -5.66
C GLU A 210 19.34 -7.66 -7.03
N ILE A 211 18.36 -6.82 -7.25
CA ILE A 211 17.76 -6.59 -8.57
C ILE A 211 18.23 -5.24 -9.08
N VAL A 212 19.10 -5.22 -10.09
CA VAL A 212 19.35 -4.01 -10.88
C VAL A 212 18.18 -3.82 -11.84
N ILE A 213 17.50 -2.69 -11.75
CA ILE A 213 16.20 -2.50 -12.42
C ILE A 213 16.36 -2.44 -13.93
N GLN A 214 17.23 -1.58 -14.46
CA GLN A 214 17.46 -1.42 -15.90
C GLN A 214 16.14 -1.20 -16.66
N ASN A 215 15.95 -1.90 -17.79
CA ASN A 215 14.73 -1.89 -18.59
C ASN A 215 13.79 -3.06 -18.24
N LYS A 216 13.96 -3.68 -17.07
CA LYS A 216 13.11 -4.80 -16.65
C LYS A 216 11.68 -4.32 -16.44
N LYS A 217 10.73 -5.02 -17.05
CA LYS A 217 9.31 -4.89 -16.71
C LYS A 217 9.04 -5.83 -15.55
N LEU A 218 8.97 -5.28 -14.35
CA LEU A 218 8.73 -6.03 -13.13
C LEU A 218 7.23 -6.05 -12.85
N ASP A 219 6.72 -7.24 -12.54
CA ASP A 219 5.40 -7.49 -11.94
C ASP A 219 5.53 -8.81 -11.18
N HIS A 220 6.25 -8.77 -10.05
CA HIS A 220 6.67 -9.96 -9.32
C HIS A 220 6.34 -9.84 -7.84
N CYS A 221 5.91 -10.95 -7.24
CA CYS A 221 5.66 -11.06 -5.81
C CYS A 221 6.68 -11.98 -5.16
N PHE A 222 7.39 -11.49 -4.15
CA PHE A 222 8.45 -12.17 -3.42
C PHE A 222 8.00 -12.53 -2.00
N PHE A 223 8.46 -13.70 -1.52
CA PHE A 223 8.33 -14.10 -0.12
C PHE A 223 9.54 -13.55 0.64
N LEU A 224 9.34 -12.57 1.51
CA LEU A 224 10.44 -11.97 2.26
C LEU A 224 10.84 -12.85 3.45
N ASN A 225 12.14 -13.10 3.60
CA ASN A 225 12.71 -13.75 4.79
C ASN A 225 12.94 -12.73 5.92
N THR A 226 13.12 -11.45 5.56
CA THR A 226 13.23 -10.33 6.50
C THR A 226 12.26 -9.22 6.10
N ASN A 227 11.91 -8.35 7.03
CA ASN A 227 10.93 -7.29 6.81
C ASN A 227 11.56 -5.97 6.32
N LEU A 228 12.68 -6.06 5.61
CA LEU A 228 13.44 -4.93 5.09
C LEU A 228 13.59 -5.01 3.58
N VAL A 229 13.30 -3.90 2.92
CA VAL A 229 13.54 -3.67 1.49
C VAL A 229 14.34 -2.38 1.35
N ASP A 230 15.47 -2.44 0.68
CA ASP A 230 16.30 -1.28 0.34
C ASP A 230 16.08 -0.92 -1.14
N PHE A 231 15.73 0.32 -1.39
CA PHE A 231 15.69 0.91 -2.74
C PHE A 231 16.79 1.95 -2.85
N ASN A 232 17.83 1.61 -3.62
CA ASN A 232 18.99 2.45 -3.86
C ASN A 232 18.84 3.14 -5.21
N THR A 233 18.78 4.46 -5.20
CA THR A 233 18.72 5.32 -6.38
C THR A 233 20.03 6.12 -6.52
N PRO A 234 20.28 6.84 -7.62
CA PRO A 234 21.43 7.72 -7.72
C PRO A 234 21.46 8.87 -6.70
N THR A 235 20.31 9.25 -6.14
CA THR A 235 20.18 10.43 -5.26
C THR A 235 19.93 10.10 -3.81
N TYR A 236 19.32 8.95 -3.51
CA TYR A 236 18.98 8.54 -2.15
C TYR A 236 18.89 7.03 -2.01
N LYS A 237 19.05 6.56 -0.80
CA LYS A 237 18.66 5.23 -0.36
C LYS A 237 17.36 5.34 0.44
N LEU A 238 16.37 4.49 0.12
CA LEU A 238 15.14 4.31 0.89
C LEU A 238 15.16 2.93 1.55
N GLU A 239 14.94 2.89 2.86
CA GLU A 239 14.61 1.67 3.59
C GLU A 239 13.10 1.61 3.83
N LEU A 240 12.47 0.54 3.38
CA LEU A 240 11.07 0.20 3.67
C LEU A 240 11.05 -0.99 4.63
N ARG A 241 10.46 -0.80 5.80
CA ARG A 241 10.31 -1.83 6.84
C ARG A 241 8.84 -2.11 7.11
N SER A 242 8.51 -3.38 7.32
CA SER A 242 7.18 -3.83 7.76
C SER A 242 7.26 -4.44 9.15
N SER A 243 6.22 -4.25 9.98
CA SER A 243 6.11 -4.92 11.29
C SER A 243 5.50 -6.33 11.21
N SER A 244 5.12 -6.79 10.02
CA SER A 244 4.48 -8.10 9.84
C SER A 244 5.49 -9.25 9.95
N ASP A 245 5.14 -10.32 10.68
CA ASP A 245 5.97 -11.52 10.81
C ASP A 245 6.08 -12.31 9.50
N ASN A 246 5.07 -12.22 8.64
CA ASN A 246 5.06 -12.79 7.29
C ASN A 246 4.79 -11.64 6.31
N SER A 247 5.79 -11.31 5.54
CA SER A 247 5.74 -10.20 4.58
C SER A 247 5.97 -10.71 3.17
N PHE A 248 5.24 -10.10 2.25
CA PHE A 248 5.44 -10.27 0.83
C PHE A 248 5.75 -8.91 0.24
N LEU A 249 6.51 -8.90 -0.83
CA LEU A 249 6.81 -7.69 -1.60
C LEU A 249 6.30 -7.88 -3.03
N GLN A 250 5.29 -7.11 -3.42
CA GLN A 250 4.97 -6.95 -4.83
C GLN A 250 5.82 -5.82 -5.39
N VAL A 251 6.49 -6.08 -6.50
CA VAL A 251 7.30 -5.09 -7.24
C VAL A 251 6.69 -4.90 -8.60
N TYR A 252 6.36 -3.66 -8.96
CA TYR A 252 5.74 -3.35 -10.24
C TYR A 252 6.34 -2.10 -10.87
N THR A 253 6.70 -2.17 -12.16
CA THR A 253 7.13 -1.02 -12.96
C THR A 253 5.98 -0.57 -13.86
N PRO A 254 5.33 0.59 -13.56
CA PRO A 254 4.22 1.10 -14.37
C PRO A 254 4.71 1.63 -15.74
N PRO A 255 3.80 1.90 -16.68
CA PRO A 255 4.15 2.56 -17.95
C PRO A 255 4.43 4.07 -17.76
N LYS A 256 5.15 4.42 -16.70
CA LYS A 256 5.65 5.76 -16.38
C LYS A 256 7.13 5.64 -16.05
N GLU A 257 7.93 6.45 -16.72
CA GLU A 257 9.38 6.45 -16.54
C GLU A 257 9.77 6.87 -15.10
N ASN A 258 10.85 6.30 -14.61
CA ASN A 258 11.47 6.65 -13.33
C ASN A 258 10.58 6.42 -12.11
N VAL A 259 9.64 5.48 -12.19
CA VAL A 259 8.71 5.13 -11.12
C VAL A 259 8.66 3.61 -10.92
N ILE A 260 8.59 3.20 -9.67
CA ILE A 260 8.44 1.80 -9.27
C ILE A 260 7.49 1.69 -8.08
N ALA A 261 6.56 0.73 -8.10
CA ALA A 261 5.78 0.34 -6.94
C ALA A 261 6.54 -0.71 -6.12
N LEU A 262 6.63 -0.50 -4.83
CA LEU A 262 7.16 -1.44 -3.85
C LEU A 262 6.08 -1.65 -2.78
N GLU A 263 5.32 -2.72 -2.93
CA GLU A 263 4.11 -2.94 -2.15
C GLU A 263 4.35 -3.97 -1.05
N PRO A 264 4.53 -3.54 0.20
CA PRO A 264 4.56 -4.47 1.33
C PRO A 264 3.15 -4.99 1.59
N THR A 265 2.98 -6.32 1.62
CA THR A 265 1.69 -6.97 1.81
C THR A 265 1.77 -8.10 2.82
N THR A 266 0.63 -8.47 3.42
CA THR A 266 0.54 -9.64 4.34
C THR A 266 0.13 -10.92 3.63
N GLY A 267 -0.17 -10.87 2.33
CA GLY A 267 -0.56 -12.02 1.53
C GLY A 267 -0.26 -11.79 0.05
N ILE A 268 -0.50 -12.79 -0.77
CA ILE A 268 -0.28 -12.73 -2.22
C ILE A 268 -1.61 -12.63 -2.99
N SER A 269 -1.55 -12.48 -4.32
CA SER A 269 -2.71 -12.58 -5.18
C SER A 269 -3.52 -13.84 -4.87
N ASN A 270 -4.84 -13.74 -4.91
CA ASN A 270 -5.80 -14.82 -4.67
C ASN A 270 -5.71 -15.48 -3.29
N SER A 271 -5.19 -14.76 -2.26
CA SER A 271 -5.02 -15.26 -0.88
C SER A 271 -6.32 -15.80 -0.28
N PHE A 272 -7.48 -15.24 -0.67
CA PHE A 272 -8.78 -15.69 -0.18
C PHE A 272 -9.10 -17.13 -0.65
N ASN A 273 -8.46 -17.62 -1.72
CA ASN A 273 -8.60 -18.97 -2.23
C ASN A 273 -7.39 -19.87 -1.90
N ASN A 274 -6.16 -19.41 -2.14
CA ASN A 274 -4.95 -20.20 -1.90
C ASN A 274 -4.49 -20.20 -0.44
N LYS A 275 -5.05 -19.33 0.41
CA LYS A 275 -4.79 -19.18 1.86
C LYS A 275 -3.39 -18.66 2.22
N ILE A 276 -2.55 -18.30 1.26
CA ILE A 276 -1.19 -17.81 1.52
C ILE A 276 -1.26 -16.38 2.07
N GLY A 277 -0.86 -16.20 3.32
CA GLY A 277 -0.91 -14.94 4.03
C GLY A 277 -2.31 -14.51 4.50
N LEU A 278 -3.36 -15.35 4.26
CA LEU A 278 -4.71 -15.05 4.70
C LEU A 278 -4.79 -15.01 6.23
N ARG A 279 -5.34 -13.93 6.74
CA ARG A 279 -5.61 -13.70 8.17
C ARG A 279 -7.11 -13.76 8.45
N LYS A 280 -7.44 -13.93 9.72
CA LYS A 280 -8.82 -13.88 10.24
C LYS A 280 -8.88 -12.87 11.36
N LEU A 281 -9.96 -12.10 11.41
CA LEU A 281 -10.20 -11.16 12.51
C LEU A 281 -11.56 -11.47 13.15
N SER A 282 -11.54 -11.89 14.40
CA SER A 282 -12.75 -12.22 15.15
C SER A 282 -13.51 -10.96 15.60
N PRO A 283 -14.80 -11.06 15.94
CA PRO A 283 -15.57 -9.92 16.45
C PRO A 283 -14.87 -9.19 17.59
N ASN A 284 -14.85 -7.86 17.54
CA ASN A 284 -14.22 -6.96 18.51
C ASN A 284 -12.69 -7.13 18.67
N GLN A 285 -12.04 -7.89 17.80
CA GLN A 285 -10.58 -7.95 17.75
C GLN A 285 -10.01 -6.85 16.85
N GLU A 286 -8.80 -6.43 17.19
CA GLU A 286 -8.02 -5.47 16.43
C GLU A 286 -6.80 -6.15 15.79
N PHE A 287 -6.41 -5.65 14.64
CA PHE A 287 -5.16 -5.97 13.96
C PHE A 287 -4.41 -4.68 13.70
N GLU A 288 -3.11 -4.69 13.97
CA GLU A 288 -2.21 -3.57 13.71
C GLU A 288 -1.08 -3.99 12.77
N ILE A 289 -0.73 -3.12 11.85
CA ILE A 289 0.50 -3.21 11.04
C ILE A 289 1.13 -1.83 10.89
N VAL A 290 2.47 -1.80 10.83
CA VAL A 290 3.23 -0.56 10.64
C VAL A 290 4.19 -0.75 9.46
N TRP A 291 4.17 0.21 8.53
CA TRP A 291 5.21 0.37 7.51
C TRP A 291 6.00 1.63 7.81
N LYS A 292 7.32 1.54 7.69
CA LYS A 292 8.22 2.67 7.92
C LYS A 292 9.09 2.90 6.71
N LEU A 293 9.18 4.15 6.30
CA LEU A 293 10.14 4.65 5.31
C LEU A 293 11.21 5.45 6.04
N GLN A 294 12.46 5.18 5.71
CA GLN A 294 13.61 5.98 6.16
C GLN A 294 14.48 6.28 4.95
N ILE A 295 14.85 7.54 4.77
CA ILE A 295 15.79 7.92 3.70
C ILE A 295 17.18 8.27 4.25
N THR A 296 18.17 8.01 3.42
CA THR A 296 19.55 8.50 3.58
C THR A 296 20.00 9.11 2.26
N ASN A 297 20.48 10.33 2.31
CA ASN A 297 21.00 11.00 1.10
C ASN A 297 22.35 10.39 0.73
N HIS A 298 22.59 10.19 -0.55
CA HIS A 298 23.95 9.98 -1.05
C HIS A 298 24.67 11.35 -1.05
N GLN A 299 25.82 11.40 -0.40
CA GLN A 299 26.70 12.58 -0.40
C GLN A 299 27.41 12.73 -1.74
#